data_4d2d06840741e0bd1deb7938a459e104
#
_entry.id   4d2d06840741e0bd1deb7938a459e104
#
_cell.length_a   1.000
_cell.length_b   1.000
_cell.length_c   1.000
_cell.angle_alpha   90.00
_cell.angle_beta   90.00
_cell.angle_gamma   90.00
#
_symmetry.space_group_name_H-M   'P 1'
#
loop_
_entity.id
_entity.type
_entity.pdbx_description
1 polymer ?
#
loop_
_entity_poly.entity_id
_entity_poly.type
_entity_poly.pdbx_seq_one_letter_code
_entity_poly.pdbx_strand_id
1 'polypeptide(L)'
;FLEGIVEKKTGKLRLSLSLSKKGKTARVNSLETPRLSQYIGKLNVILFSPEDLSLVKGSPAVRRRFIDMEFGQIDAVYLYELTRYRTILRDRNVYLKQLQTKQSTDRVYLEVLTEQLAKSGAKIILKRLEFLKELENYAKILHADITQQKENLTFKYKCTASIDDLEMNQGAIEIRLKETFETIVDKEIFQGTTLIGPHRDDVSFKVNGRNVQTYGSQGQQRTTALAVKLAEIDLMRAKTGEYPVLLLDDVLSELDGERQTHLLKAIQDKVQTFLTTPGLNDIARQLIKQPRLFRINAGKIEVRPETIDRKSTRL
;
A
#
# COMPACT_ATOMS: atom_id res chain seq x y z
N PHE A 1 -10.75 -5.43 22.40
CA PHE A 1 -10.79 -6.76 21.76
C PHE A 1 -11.63 -6.67 20.51
N LEU A 2 -11.12 -7.24 19.41
CA LEU A 2 -11.80 -7.34 18.12
C LEU A 2 -11.73 -8.82 17.69
N GLU A 3 -12.82 -9.36 17.17
CA GLU A 3 -12.87 -10.71 16.64
C GLU A 3 -13.74 -10.77 15.39
N GLY A 4 -13.35 -11.59 14.44
CA GLY A 4 -14.10 -11.83 13.22
C GLY A 4 -13.83 -13.23 12.67
N ILE A 5 -14.78 -13.75 11.89
CA ILE A 5 -14.65 -15.00 11.15
C ILE A 5 -14.52 -14.64 9.69
N VAL A 6 -13.45 -15.11 9.06
CA VAL A 6 -13.17 -14.95 7.64
C VAL A 6 -13.41 -16.27 6.95
N GLU A 7 -14.27 -16.28 5.95
CA GLU A 7 -14.52 -17.44 5.11
C GLU A 7 -13.63 -17.37 3.88
N LYS A 8 -12.77 -18.36 3.75
CA LYS A 8 -11.82 -18.50 2.64
C LYS A 8 -12.12 -19.76 1.84
N LYS A 9 -11.56 -19.87 0.63
CA LYS A 9 -11.64 -21.12 -0.16
C LYS A 9 -11.10 -22.35 0.60
N THR A 10 -10.12 -22.12 1.48
CA THR A 10 -9.47 -23.17 2.29
C THR A 10 -10.20 -23.47 3.60
N GLY A 11 -11.31 -22.77 3.91
CA GLY A 11 -12.08 -22.94 5.13
C GLY A 11 -12.23 -21.66 5.96
N LYS A 12 -12.84 -21.79 7.13
CA LYS A 12 -13.09 -20.65 8.03
C LYS A 12 -11.89 -20.36 8.94
N LEU A 13 -11.51 -19.10 9.02
CA LEU A 13 -10.50 -18.59 9.95
C LEU A 13 -11.14 -17.69 10.98
N ARG A 14 -10.91 -17.95 12.26
CA ARG A 14 -11.23 -17.03 13.34
C ARG A 14 -10.00 -16.15 13.60
N LEU A 15 -10.16 -14.85 13.43
CA LEU A 15 -9.11 -13.85 13.63
C LEU A 15 -9.49 -12.98 14.82
N SER A 16 -8.59 -12.80 15.78
CA SER A 16 -8.81 -11.87 16.87
C SER A 16 -7.58 -11.01 17.16
N LEU A 17 -7.85 -9.78 17.61
CA LEU A 17 -6.84 -8.79 17.96
C LEU A 17 -7.20 -8.12 19.28
N SER A 18 -6.33 -8.22 20.25
CA SER A 18 -6.43 -7.51 21.53
C SER A 18 -5.46 -6.34 21.55
N LEU A 19 -5.98 -5.16 21.88
CA LEU A 19 -5.19 -3.95 22.09
C LEU A 19 -5.16 -3.63 23.57
N SER A 20 -3.98 -3.52 24.16
CA SER A 20 -3.80 -3.19 25.56
C SER A 20 -2.65 -2.20 25.74
N LYS A 21 -2.51 -1.63 26.94
CA LYS A 21 -1.35 -0.80 27.30
C LYS A 21 -0.02 -1.57 27.17
N LYS A 22 -0.03 -2.89 27.26
CA LYS A 22 1.15 -3.76 27.12
C LYS A 22 1.49 -4.10 25.66
N GLY A 23 0.62 -3.75 24.71
CA GLY A 23 0.83 -4.01 23.29
C GLY A 23 -0.36 -4.64 22.59
N LYS A 24 -0.08 -5.20 21.42
CA LYS A 24 -1.06 -5.87 20.55
C LYS A 24 -0.81 -7.37 20.58
N THR A 25 -1.86 -8.14 20.83
CA THR A 25 -1.85 -9.62 20.77
C THR A 25 -2.81 -10.08 19.68
N ALA A 26 -2.33 -10.86 18.73
CA ALA A 26 -3.12 -11.39 17.63
C ALA A 26 -3.26 -12.91 17.73
N ARG A 27 -4.43 -13.46 17.38
CA ARG A 27 -4.69 -14.91 17.36
C ARG A 27 -5.33 -15.33 16.06
N VAL A 28 -4.95 -16.51 15.59
CA VAL A 28 -5.55 -17.22 14.45
C VAL A 28 -6.09 -18.55 14.95
N ASN A 29 -7.38 -18.80 14.77
CA ASN A 29 -8.07 -19.99 15.29
C ASN A 29 -7.80 -20.23 16.79
N SER A 30 -7.87 -19.13 17.58
CA SER A 30 -7.63 -19.08 19.03
C SER A 30 -6.16 -19.28 19.45
N LEU A 31 -5.25 -19.61 18.52
CA LEU A 31 -3.82 -19.72 18.81
C LEU A 31 -3.15 -18.35 18.67
N GLU A 32 -2.37 -17.97 19.66
CA GLU A 32 -1.63 -16.73 19.66
C GLU A 32 -0.49 -16.77 18.63
N THR A 33 -0.37 -15.72 17.84
CA THR A 33 0.74 -15.57 16.90
C THR A 33 1.92 -14.90 17.60
N PRO A 34 3.11 -15.52 17.62
CA PRO A 34 4.29 -14.94 18.29
C PRO A 34 4.71 -13.58 17.74
N ARG A 35 4.38 -13.32 16.46
CA ARG A 35 4.71 -12.06 15.79
C ARG A 35 3.51 -11.58 14.97
N LEU A 36 3.23 -10.29 15.03
CA LEU A 36 2.15 -9.67 14.23
C LEU A 36 2.33 -9.88 12.72
N SER A 37 3.57 -10.01 12.23
CA SER A 37 3.84 -10.32 10.83
C SER A 37 3.26 -11.67 10.36
N GLN A 38 3.01 -12.61 11.27
CA GLN A 38 2.36 -13.89 10.96
C GLN A 38 0.83 -13.78 10.88
N TYR A 39 0.28 -12.71 11.44
CA TYR A 39 -1.15 -12.39 11.39
C TYR A 39 -1.51 -11.61 10.10
N ILE A 40 -0.59 -10.73 9.65
CA ILE A 40 -0.76 -9.96 8.42
C ILE A 40 -0.86 -10.93 7.23
N GLY A 41 -1.78 -10.65 6.30
CA GLY A 41 -2.06 -11.50 5.14
C GLY A 41 -3.03 -12.67 5.41
N LYS A 42 -3.47 -12.87 6.68
CA LYS A 42 -4.57 -13.81 6.96
C LYS A 42 -5.92 -13.30 6.48
N LEU A 43 -6.09 -12.00 6.46
CA LEU A 43 -7.15 -11.27 5.79
C LEU A 43 -6.51 -10.11 5.02
N ASN A 44 -6.72 -10.06 3.71
CA ASN A 44 -6.28 -8.95 2.88
C ASN A 44 -7.38 -7.89 2.82
N VAL A 45 -7.03 -6.66 3.08
CA VAL A 45 -7.96 -5.53 3.14
C VAL A 45 -7.39 -4.37 2.34
N ILE A 46 -8.21 -3.78 1.50
CA ILE A 46 -7.91 -2.52 0.83
C ILE A 46 -8.80 -1.44 1.46
N LEU A 47 -8.19 -0.43 2.03
CA LEU A 47 -8.89 0.76 2.48
C LEU A 47 -8.76 1.83 1.40
N PHE A 48 -9.88 2.41 1.02
CA PHE A 48 -9.94 3.59 0.17
C PHE A 48 -10.63 4.72 0.95
N SER A 49 -9.95 5.82 1.09
CA SER A 49 -10.36 7.00 1.85
C SER A 49 -10.04 8.29 1.09
N PRO A 50 -10.59 9.45 1.45
CA PRO A 50 -10.26 10.74 0.82
C PRO A 50 -8.76 11.08 0.85
N GLU A 51 -8.05 10.61 1.88
CA GLU A 51 -6.61 10.80 2.04
C GLU A 51 -5.78 10.10 0.97
N ASP A 52 -6.33 9.12 0.25
CA ASP A 52 -5.61 8.38 -0.81
C ASP A 52 -5.21 9.26 -2.00
N LEU A 53 -5.82 10.45 -2.16
CA LEU A 53 -5.29 11.48 -3.05
C LEU A 53 -3.85 11.89 -2.71
N SER A 54 -3.45 11.75 -1.44
CA SER A 54 -2.08 11.99 -1.00
C SER A 54 -1.08 10.99 -1.59
N LEU A 55 -1.52 9.84 -2.11
CA LEU A 55 -0.69 8.91 -2.86
C LEU A 55 -0.04 9.59 -4.07
N VAL A 56 -0.79 10.44 -4.77
CA VAL A 56 -0.30 11.18 -5.94
C VAL A 56 0.33 12.51 -5.54
N LYS A 57 -0.32 13.28 -4.65
CA LYS A 57 0.09 14.63 -4.27
C LYS A 57 1.13 14.68 -3.16
N GLY A 58 1.14 13.69 -2.28
CA GLY A 58 1.90 13.68 -1.05
C GLY A 58 3.40 13.43 -1.23
N SER A 59 4.07 13.33 -0.10
CA SER A 59 5.52 13.09 -0.05
C SER A 59 5.89 11.64 -0.44
N PRO A 60 7.16 11.39 -0.77
CA PRO A 60 7.67 10.04 -0.97
C PRO A 60 7.40 9.08 0.21
N ALA A 61 7.31 9.60 1.43
CA ALA A 61 7.02 8.78 2.61
C ALA A 61 5.62 8.17 2.56
N VAL A 62 4.62 8.88 2.02
CA VAL A 62 3.25 8.38 1.82
C VAL A 62 3.27 7.22 0.84
N ARG A 63 3.94 7.37 -0.30
CA ARG A 63 4.04 6.33 -1.33
C ARG A 63 4.79 5.09 -0.84
N ARG A 64 5.89 5.28 -0.10
CA ARG A 64 6.59 4.14 0.53
C ARG A 64 5.71 3.41 1.55
N ARG A 65 4.98 4.15 2.38
CA ARG A 65 4.05 3.54 3.34
C ARG A 65 2.97 2.73 2.63
N PHE A 66 2.40 3.26 1.57
CA PHE A 66 1.43 2.56 0.72
C PHE A 66 2.03 1.24 0.20
N ILE A 67 3.17 1.30 -0.48
CA ILE A 67 3.87 0.12 -1.00
C ILE A 67 4.15 -0.91 0.10
N ASP A 68 4.69 -0.46 1.24
CA ASP A 68 5.07 -1.35 2.34
C ASP A 68 3.85 -2.03 3.00
N MET A 69 2.72 -1.33 3.06
CA MET A 69 1.47 -1.88 3.60
C MET A 69 0.85 -2.90 2.64
N GLU A 70 0.68 -2.53 1.38
CA GLU A 70 -0.03 -3.37 0.41
C GLU A 70 0.80 -4.61 0.05
N PHE A 71 2.09 -4.43 -0.24
CA PHE A 71 2.95 -5.58 -0.57
C PHE A 71 3.23 -6.47 0.64
N GLY A 72 3.30 -5.89 1.84
CA GLY A 72 3.42 -6.65 3.08
C GLY A 72 2.24 -7.56 3.41
N GLN A 73 1.04 -7.24 2.90
CA GLN A 73 -0.15 -8.10 3.05
C GLN A 73 -0.10 -9.33 2.13
N ILE A 74 0.52 -9.22 0.96
CA ILE A 74 0.51 -10.27 -0.07
C ILE A 74 1.77 -11.12 -0.10
N ASP A 75 2.87 -10.64 0.47
CA ASP A 75 4.16 -11.36 0.49
C ASP A 75 4.80 -11.33 1.89
N ALA A 76 4.75 -12.48 2.57
CA ALA A 76 5.34 -12.64 3.89
C ALA A 76 6.87 -12.50 3.88
N VAL A 77 7.54 -12.84 2.76
CA VAL A 77 8.99 -12.68 2.61
C VAL A 77 9.34 -11.21 2.51
N TYR A 78 8.57 -10.43 1.74
CA TYR A 78 8.72 -8.98 1.69
C TYR A 78 8.58 -8.34 3.07
N LEU A 79 7.53 -8.70 3.82
CA LEU A 79 7.29 -8.17 5.16
C LEU A 79 8.42 -8.53 6.14
N TYR A 80 8.95 -9.76 6.05
CA TYR A 80 10.09 -10.21 6.86
C TYR A 80 11.34 -9.38 6.54
N GLU A 81 11.70 -9.26 5.26
CA GLU A 81 12.88 -8.49 4.85
C GLU A 81 12.73 -7.00 5.18
N LEU A 82 11.54 -6.43 5.05
CA LEU A 82 11.26 -5.06 5.45
C LEU A 82 11.49 -4.83 6.95
N THR A 83 11.05 -5.77 7.78
CA THR A 83 11.24 -5.70 9.25
C THR A 83 12.73 -5.83 9.61
N ARG A 84 13.44 -6.77 8.98
CA ARG A 84 14.87 -6.96 9.13
C ARG A 84 15.65 -5.73 8.70
N TYR A 85 15.35 -5.20 7.53
CA TYR A 85 15.98 -4.00 6.99
C TYR A 85 15.83 -2.80 7.94
N ARG A 86 14.64 -2.58 8.49
CA ARG A 86 14.39 -1.50 9.45
C ARG A 86 15.22 -1.63 10.73
N THR A 87 15.44 -2.85 11.20
CA THR A 87 16.29 -3.10 12.36
C THR A 87 17.75 -2.77 12.04
N ILE A 88 18.29 -3.31 10.95
CA ILE A 88 19.67 -3.03 10.51
C ILE A 88 19.87 -1.53 10.24
N LEU A 89 18.92 -0.88 9.59
CA LEU A 89 18.96 0.56 9.31
C LEU A 89 19.05 1.39 10.59
N ARG A 90 18.24 1.03 11.60
CA ARG A 90 18.28 1.71 12.91
C ARG A 90 19.65 1.53 13.55
N ASP A 91 20.18 0.31 13.59
CA ASP A 91 21.45 0.00 14.24
C ASP A 91 22.61 0.69 13.49
N ARG A 92 22.59 0.69 12.15
CA ARG A 92 23.54 1.42 11.32
C ARG A 92 23.49 2.94 11.56
N ASN A 93 22.30 3.52 11.66
CA ASN A 93 22.15 4.95 11.94
C ASN A 93 22.63 5.34 13.34
N VAL A 94 22.44 4.47 14.34
CA VAL A 94 23.04 4.66 15.68
C VAL A 94 24.55 4.67 15.57
N TYR A 95 25.12 3.71 14.84
CA TYR A 95 26.57 3.60 14.69
C TYR A 95 27.16 4.76 13.88
N LEU A 96 26.52 5.21 12.81
CA LEU A 96 26.92 6.41 12.07
C LEU A 96 27.00 7.65 12.96
N LYS A 97 26.07 7.82 13.92
CA LYS A 97 26.14 8.90 14.92
C LYS A 97 27.33 8.75 15.86
N GLN A 98 27.67 7.53 16.27
CA GLN A 98 28.87 7.29 17.11
C GLN A 98 30.15 7.66 16.37
N LEU A 99 30.26 7.32 15.07
CA LEU A 99 31.39 7.74 14.24
C LEU A 99 31.40 9.26 14.04
N GLN A 100 30.26 9.89 13.79
CA GLN A 100 30.13 11.34 13.67
C GLN A 100 30.63 12.08 14.92
N THR A 101 30.26 11.57 16.09
CA THR A 101 30.64 12.19 17.39
C THR A 101 32.00 11.71 17.91
N LYS A 102 32.72 10.92 17.12
CA LYS A 102 34.02 10.29 17.50
C LYS A 102 33.99 9.41 18.76
N GLN A 103 32.82 8.90 19.13
CA GLN A 103 32.65 7.88 20.16
C GLN A 103 33.15 6.50 19.71
N SER A 104 33.25 6.30 18.40
CA SER A 104 33.87 5.13 17.76
C SER A 104 34.69 5.59 16.56
N THR A 105 35.68 4.77 16.16
CA THR A 105 36.49 4.95 14.94
C THR A 105 36.51 3.71 14.07
N ASP A 106 35.87 2.62 14.52
CA ASP A 106 35.87 1.34 13.82
C ASP A 106 34.99 1.36 12.58
N ARG A 107 35.61 1.40 11.41
CA ARG A 107 34.90 1.36 10.11
C ARG A 107 34.51 -0.06 9.69
N VAL A 108 35.20 -1.09 10.21
CA VAL A 108 34.90 -2.49 9.86
C VAL A 108 33.50 -2.88 10.32
N TYR A 109 33.13 -2.45 11.53
CA TYR A 109 31.75 -2.71 11.99
C TYR A 109 30.69 -2.00 11.16
N LEU A 110 30.98 -0.78 10.67
CA LEU A 110 30.09 -0.08 9.72
C LEU A 110 29.94 -0.85 8.39
N GLU A 111 31.03 -1.43 7.87
CA GLU A 111 31.02 -2.26 6.65
C GLU A 111 30.14 -3.48 6.83
N VAL A 112 30.24 -4.20 7.94
CA VAL A 112 29.37 -5.35 8.26
C VAL A 112 27.89 -4.96 8.26
N LEU A 113 27.54 -3.83 8.91
CA LEU A 113 26.16 -3.33 8.90
C LEU A 113 25.71 -2.91 7.51
N THR A 114 26.60 -2.32 6.71
CA THR A 114 26.34 -1.89 5.33
C THR A 114 26.09 -3.11 4.43
N GLU A 115 26.88 -4.16 4.52
CA GLU A 115 26.66 -5.41 3.78
C GLU A 115 25.30 -6.04 4.09
N GLN A 116 24.96 -6.13 5.37
CA GLN A 116 23.66 -6.67 5.79
C GLN A 116 22.50 -5.81 5.27
N LEU A 117 22.65 -4.47 5.31
CA LEU A 117 21.67 -3.52 4.83
C LEU A 117 21.49 -3.61 3.31
N ALA A 118 22.58 -3.69 2.55
CA ALA A 118 22.57 -3.83 1.09
C ALA A 118 21.87 -5.14 0.67
N LYS A 119 22.21 -6.25 1.32
CA LYS A 119 21.60 -7.56 1.04
C LYS A 119 20.10 -7.59 1.28
N SER A 120 19.63 -7.05 2.40
CA SER A 120 18.19 -6.96 2.70
C SER A 120 17.49 -5.90 1.83
N GLY A 121 18.16 -4.77 1.58
CA GLY A 121 17.68 -3.71 0.70
C GLY A 121 17.47 -4.16 -0.72
N ALA A 122 18.39 -4.97 -1.28
CA ALA A 122 18.30 -5.51 -2.62
C ALA A 122 17.05 -6.37 -2.82
N LYS A 123 16.71 -7.21 -1.84
CA LYS A 123 15.49 -8.03 -1.88
C LYS A 123 14.23 -7.17 -1.89
N ILE A 124 14.20 -6.11 -1.05
CA ILE A 124 13.07 -5.19 -0.99
C ILE A 124 12.91 -4.45 -2.31
N ILE A 125 13.99 -3.93 -2.89
CA ILE A 125 13.96 -3.20 -4.16
C ILE A 125 13.48 -4.11 -5.29
N LEU A 126 14.03 -5.32 -5.41
CA LEU A 126 13.61 -6.29 -6.42
C LEU A 126 12.10 -6.56 -6.33
N LYS A 127 11.60 -6.85 -5.13
CA LYS A 127 10.18 -7.10 -4.91
C LYS A 127 9.30 -5.89 -5.23
N ARG A 128 9.76 -4.68 -4.90
CA ARG A 128 9.03 -3.45 -5.27
C ARG A 128 8.96 -3.27 -6.78
N LEU A 129 10.04 -3.52 -7.51
CA LEU A 129 10.06 -3.46 -8.97
C LEU A 129 9.08 -4.48 -9.59
N GLU A 130 9.11 -5.73 -9.13
CA GLU A 130 8.19 -6.78 -9.58
C GLU A 130 6.73 -6.40 -9.35
N PHE A 131 6.37 -6.03 -8.12
CA PHE A 131 4.98 -5.71 -7.76
C PHE A 131 4.48 -4.41 -8.38
N LEU A 132 5.33 -3.38 -8.47
CA LEU A 132 4.95 -2.12 -9.12
C LEU A 132 4.71 -2.30 -10.61
N LYS A 133 5.49 -3.16 -11.28
CA LYS A 133 5.27 -3.49 -12.70
C LYS A 133 3.92 -4.18 -12.90
N GLU A 134 3.57 -5.13 -12.03
CA GLU A 134 2.27 -5.81 -12.12
C GLU A 134 1.12 -4.85 -11.77
N LEU A 135 1.27 -4.05 -10.71
CA LEU A 135 0.28 -3.03 -10.32
C LEU A 135 0.06 -2.01 -11.45
N GLU A 136 1.14 -1.58 -12.12
CA GLU A 136 1.07 -0.70 -13.29
C GLU A 136 0.21 -1.28 -14.40
N ASN A 137 0.38 -2.57 -14.71
CA ASN A 137 -0.39 -3.22 -15.76
C ASN A 137 -1.90 -3.16 -15.47
N TYR A 138 -2.32 -3.46 -14.25
CA TYR A 138 -3.73 -3.36 -13.86
C TYR A 138 -4.21 -1.90 -13.81
N ALA A 139 -3.42 -1.01 -13.22
CA ALA A 139 -3.77 0.41 -13.11
C ALA A 139 -3.88 1.09 -14.47
N LYS A 140 -3.03 0.73 -15.43
CA LYS A 140 -3.06 1.23 -16.80
C LYS A 140 -4.37 0.91 -17.51
N ILE A 141 -4.86 -0.32 -17.38
CA ILE A 141 -6.15 -0.75 -17.98
C ILE A 141 -7.29 0.06 -17.37
N LEU A 142 -7.36 0.11 -16.04
CA LEU A 142 -8.42 0.84 -15.32
C LEU A 142 -8.40 2.34 -15.62
N HIS A 143 -7.20 2.92 -15.67
CA HIS A 143 -7.04 4.34 -15.99
C HIS A 143 -7.49 4.67 -17.43
N ALA A 144 -7.12 3.80 -18.38
CA ALA A 144 -7.54 3.93 -19.77
C ALA A 144 -9.06 3.83 -19.92
N ASP A 145 -9.72 2.91 -19.21
CA ASP A 145 -11.19 2.79 -19.20
C ASP A 145 -11.86 4.05 -18.64
N ILE A 146 -11.39 4.57 -17.51
CA ILE A 146 -11.92 5.80 -16.88
C ILE A 146 -11.74 7.01 -17.80
N THR A 147 -10.61 7.08 -18.52
CA THR A 147 -10.29 8.22 -19.38
C THR A 147 -10.70 8.02 -20.84
N GLN A 148 -11.49 6.97 -21.13
CA GLN A 148 -11.94 6.65 -22.49
C GLN A 148 -10.76 6.55 -23.49
N GLN A 149 -9.69 5.87 -23.08
CA GLN A 149 -8.43 5.65 -23.84
C GLN A 149 -7.67 6.93 -24.22
N LYS A 150 -7.99 8.09 -23.59
CA LYS A 150 -7.32 9.37 -23.92
C LYS A 150 -5.98 9.54 -23.21
N GLU A 151 -5.75 8.82 -22.14
CA GLU A 151 -4.57 8.97 -21.28
C GLU A 151 -3.88 7.63 -21.03
N ASN A 152 -2.55 7.66 -21.00
CA ASN A 152 -1.71 6.51 -20.72
C ASN A 152 -0.99 6.71 -19.37
N LEU A 153 -1.32 5.88 -18.38
CA LEU A 153 -0.69 5.88 -17.07
C LEU A 153 0.56 4.99 -17.06
N THR A 154 1.64 5.49 -16.51
CA THR A 154 2.88 4.72 -16.29
C THR A 154 3.48 5.05 -14.93
N PHE A 155 4.20 4.07 -14.36
CA PHE A 155 4.91 4.22 -13.10
C PHE A 155 6.42 4.34 -13.36
N LYS A 156 7.13 5.07 -12.50
CA LYS A 156 8.59 5.08 -12.49
C LYS A 156 9.08 4.93 -11.05
N TYR A 157 9.75 3.82 -10.75
CA TYR A 157 10.49 3.66 -9.50
C TYR A 157 11.75 4.51 -9.55
N LYS A 158 12.00 5.27 -8.50
CA LYS A 158 13.18 6.14 -8.35
C LYS A 158 14.07 5.55 -7.27
N CYS A 159 15.03 4.75 -7.68
CA CYS A 159 16.01 4.18 -6.77
C CYS A 159 17.11 5.19 -6.47
N THR A 160 17.42 5.37 -5.18
CA THR A 160 18.47 6.31 -4.73
C THR A 160 19.89 5.82 -5.05
N ALA A 161 20.05 4.52 -5.33
CA ALA A 161 21.33 3.95 -5.79
C ALA A 161 21.50 3.97 -7.31
N SER A 162 20.65 4.71 -8.06
CA SER A 162 20.70 4.83 -9.52
C SER A 162 20.70 3.46 -10.22
N ILE A 163 19.78 2.58 -9.78
CA ILE A 163 19.56 1.29 -10.41
C ILE A 163 18.60 1.51 -11.58
N ASP A 164 19.04 1.28 -12.80
CA ASP A 164 18.20 1.31 -13.98
C ASP A 164 17.44 -0.01 -14.15
N ASP A 165 16.26 0.04 -14.78
CA ASP A 165 15.30 -1.09 -14.89
C ASP A 165 15.85 -2.31 -15.67
N LEU A 166 17.06 -2.25 -16.21
CA LEU A 166 17.57 -3.21 -17.19
C LEU A 166 18.24 -4.47 -16.60
N GLU A 167 18.63 -4.45 -15.32
CA GLU A 167 19.25 -5.62 -14.67
C GLU A 167 18.53 -6.00 -13.39
N MET A 168 17.32 -6.55 -13.52
CA MET A 168 16.49 -6.93 -12.37
C MET A 168 16.91 -8.30 -11.80
N ASN A 169 18.10 -8.39 -11.24
CA ASN A 169 18.45 -9.50 -10.36
C ASN A 169 18.97 -9.01 -9.01
N GLN A 170 18.69 -9.80 -7.97
CA GLN A 170 19.05 -9.42 -6.60
C GLN A 170 20.54 -9.14 -6.41
N GLY A 171 21.41 -9.93 -7.08
CA GLY A 171 22.86 -9.78 -6.96
C GLY A 171 23.37 -8.46 -7.52
N ALA A 172 22.89 -8.07 -8.72
CA ALA A 172 23.26 -6.80 -9.33
C ALA A 172 22.80 -5.60 -8.47
N ILE A 173 21.57 -5.65 -7.94
CA ILE A 173 21.05 -4.62 -7.03
C ILE A 173 21.90 -4.54 -5.75
N GLU A 174 22.29 -5.68 -5.17
CA GLU A 174 23.12 -5.73 -3.96
C GLU A 174 24.49 -5.11 -4.21
N ILE A 175 25.14 -5.48 -5.32
CA ILE A 175 26.45 -4.93 -5.70
C ILE A 175 26.35 -3.41 -5.87
N ARG A 176 25.34 -2.94 -6.62
CA ARG A 176 25.15 -1.52 -6.87
C ARG A 176 24.89 -0.72 -5.58
N LEU A 177 24.13 -1.28 -4.65
CA LEU A 177 23.95 -0.67 -3.33
C LEU A 177 25.26 -0.56 -2.57
N LYS A 178 26.10 -1.61 -2.55
CA LYS A 178 27.39 -1.61 -1.87
C LYS A 178 28.33 -0.55 -2.46
N GLU A 179 28.52 -0.55 -3.78
CA GLU A 179 29.34 0.46 -4.48
C GLU A 179 28.88 1.89 -4.16
N THR A 180 27.56 2.11 -4.16
CA THR A 180 27.02 3.44 -3.84
C THR A 180 27.26 3.81 -2.37
N PHE A 181 27.10 2.88 -1.43
CA PHE A 181 27.40 3.11 0.00
C PHE A 181 28.88 3.45 0.20
N GLU A 182 29.80 2.73 -0.45
CA GLU A 182 31.23 3.01 -0.39
C GLU A 182 31.58 4.42 -0.87
N THR A 183 30.93 4.85 -1.96
CA THR A 183 31.16 6.20 -2.53
C THR A 183 30.73 7.33 -1.60
N ILE A 184 29.69 7.11 -0.76
CA ILE A 184 29.08 8.17 0.06
C ILE A 184 29.34 8.01 1.56
N VAL A 185 30.15 7.03 1.98
CA VAL A 185 30.34 6.67 3.40
C VAL A 185 30.74 7.86 4.26
N ASP A 186 31.69 8.67 3.81
CA ASP A 186 32.15 9.84 4.57
C ASP A 186 31.05 10.89 4.71
N LYS A 187 30.20 11.06 3.70
CA LYS A 187 29.03 11.93 3.75
C LYS A 187 27.99 11.41 4.76
N GLU A 188 27.76 10.09 4.79
CA GLU A 188 26.85 9.46 5.75
C GLU A 188 27.35 9.58 7.19
N ILE A 189 28.65 9.40 7.41
CA ILE A 189 29.28 9.64 8.72
C ILE A 189 29.12 11.10 9.13
N PHE A 190 29.38 12.04 8.21
CA PHE A 190 29.23 13.47 8.49
C PHE A 190 27.79 13.83 8.85
N GLN A 191 26.77 13.22 8.20
CA GLN A 191 25.36 13.47 8.49
C GLN A 191 24.79 12.60 9.62
N GLY A 192 25.51 11.57 10.07
CA GLY A 192 25.05 10.62 11.08
C GLY A 192 23.81 9.81 10.67
N THR A 193 23.61 9.59 9.35
CA THR A 193 22.42 8.91 8.84
C THR A 193 22.66 8.23 7.50
N THR A 194 21.93 7.17 7.23
CA THR A 194 21.92 6.46 5.94
C THR A 194 21.15 7.25 4.89
N LEU A 195 21.77 7.48 3.73
CA LEU A 195 21.26 8.40 2.71
C LEU A 195 20.61 7.71 1.52
N ILE A 196 20.89 6.43 1.28
CA ILE A 196 20.36 5.67 0.14
C ILE A 196 19.69 4.37 0.59
N GLY A 197 18.88 3.79 -0.29
CA GLY A 197 18.21 2.52 -0.09
C GLY A 197 16.68 2.64 -0.06
N PRO A 198 15.95 1.51 0.07
CA PRO A 198 14.49 1.46 -0.08
C PRO A 198 13.71 2.39 0.89
N HIS A 199 14.31 2.83 1.99
CA HIS A 199 13.73 3.81 2.90
C HIS A 199 13.81 5.28 2.38
N ARG A 200 14.57 5.52 1.31
CA ARG A 200 14.72 6.82 0.62
C ARG A 200 14.14 6.82 -0.78
N ASP A 201 13.94 5.65 -1.37
CA ASP A 201 13.41 5.51 -2.72
C ASP A 201 11.99 6.07 -2.86
N ASP A 202 11.55 6.29 -4.08
CA ASP A 202 10.24 6.84 -4.39
C ASP A 202 9.63 6.15 -5.62
N VAL A 203 8.33 6.31 -5.79
CA VAL A 203 7.62 5.98 -7.01
C VAL A 203 6.92 7.22 -7.55
N SER A 204 6.97 7.45 -8.84
CA SER A 204 6.24 8.54 -9.49
C SER A 204 5.27 8.00 -10.53
N PHE A 205 4.09 8.61 -10.58
CA PHE A 205 3.05 8.33 -11.56
C PHE A 205 3.14 9.34 -12.70
N LYS A 206 3.06 8.87 -13.94
CA LYS A 206 3.08 9.72 -15.13
C LYS A 206 1.86 9.45 -15.98
N VAL A 207 1.24 10.51 -16.47
CA VAL A 207 0.18 10.46 -17.48
C VAL A 207 0.71 11.11 -18.76
N ASN A 208 0.65 10.38 -19.86
CA ASN A 208 1.20 10.80 -21.15
C ASN A 208 2.66 11.29 -21.04
N GLY A 209 3.49 10.56 -20.25
CA GLY A 209 4.88 10.86 -20.00
C GLY A 209 5.17 11.97 -18.99
N ARG A 210 4.17 12.75 -18.56
CA ARG A 210 4.33 13.85 -17.60
C ARG A 210 4.01 13.43 -16.17
N ASN A 211 4.81 13.88 -15.20
CA ASN A 211 4.59 13.59 -13.79
C ASN A 211 3.26 14.19 -13.31
N VAL A 212 2.35 13.34 -12.81
CA VAL A 212 1.00 13.74 -12.38
C VAL A 212 1.03 14.61 -11.14
N GLN A 213 1.98 14.39 -10.24
CA GLN A 213 2.12 15.19 -9.02
C GLN A 213 2.37 16.67 -9.35
N THR A 214 3.22 16.94 -10.35
CA THR A 214 3.69 18.30 -10.68
C THR A 214 2.83 18.95 -11.77
N TYR A 215 2.41 18.18 -12.78
CA TYR A 215 1.80 18.71 -14.00
C TYR A 215 0.36 18.23 -14.22
N GLY A 216 -0.12 17.28 -13.42
CA GLY A 216 -1.46 16.74 -13.58
C GLY A 216 -2.54 17.68 -13.07
N SER A 217 -3.64 17.79 -13.82
CA SER A 217 -4.87 18.43 -13.33
C SER A 217 -5.43 17.69 -12.11
N GLN A 218 -6.31 18.34 -11.35
CA GLN A 218 -6.96 17.69 -10.20
C GLN A 218 -7.73 16.42 -10.64
N GLY A 219 -8.38 16.46 -11.81
CA GLY A 219 -9.05 15.30 -12.39
C GLY A 219 -8.08 14.16 -12.67
N GLN A 220 -6.94 14.43 -13.31
CA GLN A 220 -5.88 13.43 -13.56
C GLN A 220 -5.33 12.83 -12.26
N GLN A 221 -5.10 13.65 -11.25
CA GLN A 221 -4.62 13.19 -9.95
C GLN A 221 -5.62 12.25 -9.26
N ARG A 222 -6.92 12.61 -9.28
CA ARG A 222 -8.01 11.78 -8.73
C ARG A 222 -8.16 10.47 -9.52
N THR A 223 -8.16 10.52 -10.84
CA THR A 223 -8.25 9.33 -11.69
C THR A 223 -7.05 8.41 -11.49
N THR A 224 -5.84 8.96 -11.38
CA THR A 224 -4.63 8.19 -11.10
C THR A 224 -4.72 7.48 -9.74
N ALA A 225 -5.09 8.19 -8.67
CA ALA A 225 -5.26 7.61 -7.35
C ALA A 225 -6.31 6.48 -7.36
N LEU A 226 -7.46 6.73 -7.99
CA LEU A 226 -8.53 5.74 -8.13
C LEU A 226 -8.06 4.49 -8.88
N ALA A 227 -7.40 4.67 -10.03
CA ALA A 227 -6.92 3.55 -10.85
C ALA A 227 -5.88 2.70 -10.10
N VAL A 228 -4.95 3.34 -9.36
CA VAL A 228 -3.95 2.64 -8.54
C VAL A 228 -4.62 1.84 -7.44
N LYS A 229 -5.58 2.44 -6.71
CA LYS A 229 -6.29 1.77 -5.60
C LYS A 229 -7.17 0.61 -6.10
N LEU A 230 -7.83 0.75 -7.22
CA LEU A 230 -8.62 -0.35 -7.81
C LEU A 230 -7.72 -1.48 -8.33
N ALA A 231 -6.55 -1.15 -8.87
CA ALA A 231 -5.58 -2.12 -9.36
C ALA A 231 -5.05 -3.06 -8.25
N GLU A 232 -5.04 -2.62 -7.00
CA GLU A 232 -4.67 -3.45 -5.85
C GLU A 232 -5.58 -4.68 -5.72
N ILE A 233 -6.87 -4.57 -6.07
CA ILE A 233 -7.84 -5.66 -6.01
C ILE A 233 -7.39 -6.82 -6.91
N ASP A 234 -7.05 -6.49 -8.15
CA ASP A 234 -6.64 -7.49 -9.14
C ASP A 234 -5.22 -8.03 -8.83
N LEU A 235 -4.30 -7.19 -8.35
CA LEU A 235 -2.98 -7.60 -7.90
C LEU A 235 -3.09 -8.58 -6.70
N MET A 236 -3.86 -8.25 -5.67
CA MET A 236 -4.07 -9.13 -4.52
C MET A 236 -4.69 -10.46 -4.94
N ARG A 237 -5.70 -10.41 -5.81
CA ARG A 237 -6.32 -11.61 -6.37
C ARG A 237 -5.31 -12.50 -7.11
N ALA A 238 -4.45 -11.90 -7.93
CA ALA A 238 -3.44 -12.63 -8.68
C ALA A 238 -2.39 -13.28 -7.77
N LYS A 239 -1.97 -12.60 -6.70
CA LYS A 239 -0.94 -13.07 -5.78
C LYS A 239 -1.45 -14.06 -4.72
N THR A 240 -2.68 -13.88 -4.23
CA THR A 240 -3.21 -14.67 -3.10
C THR A 240 -4.24 -15.70 -3.51
N GLY A 241 -4.76 -15.65 -4.75
CA GLY A 241 -5.83 -16.49 -5.25
C GLY A 241 -7.24 -16.11 -4.75
N GLU A 242 -7.35 -15.09 -3.88
CA GLU A 242 -8.60 -14.61 -3.28
C GLU A 242 -8.74 -13.09 -3.40
N TYR A 243 -9.97 -12.62 -3.50
CA TYR A 243 -10.23 -11.18 -3.47
C TYR A 243 -10.07 -10.62 -2.05
N PRO A 244 -9.54 -9.40 -1.91
CA PRO A 244 -9.51 -8.70 -0.62
C PRO A 244 -10.89 -8.25 -0.18
N VAL A 245 -11.04 -7.87 1.09
CA VAL A 245 -12.17 -7.08 1.56
C VAL A 245 -11.88 -5.61 1.26
N LEU A 246 -12.85 -4.91 0.70
CA LEU A 246 -12.74 -3.50 0.35
C LEU A 246 -13.49 -2.63 1.37
N LEU A 247 -12.81 -1.65 1.91
CA LEU A 247 -13.36 -0.63 2.80
C LEU A 247 -13.35 0.71 2.07
N LEU A 248 -14.52 1.29 1.81
CA LEU A 248 -14.71 2.58 1.17
C LEU A 248 -15.21 3.57 2.23
N ASP A 249 -14.33 4.45 2.70
CA ASP A 249 -14.65 5.44 3.72
C ASP A 249 -14.91 6.81 3.10
N ASP A 250 -16.18 7.17 2.96
CA ASP A 250 -16.69 8.42 2.35
C ASP A 250 -16.14 8.76 0.94
N VAL A 251 -15.71 7.75 0.20
CA VAL A 251 -15.04 7.94 -1.11
C VAL A 251 -16.01 8.47 -2.17
N LEU A 252 -17.29 8.07 -2.10
CA LEU A 252 -18.28 8.48 -3.11
C LEU A 252 -18.53 9.99 -3.11
N SER A 253 -18.38 10.67 -1.97
CA SER A 253 -18.56 12.12 -1.89
C SER A 253 -17.46 12.90 -2.62
N GLU A 254 -16.26 12.30 -2.74
CA GLU A 254 -15.11 12.92 -3.39
C GLU A 254 -15.03 12.68 -4.91
N LEU A 255 -15.87 11.80 -5.44
CA LEU A 255 -15.88 11.41 -6.84
C LEU A 255 -17.09 12.02 -7.58
N ASP A 256 -16.86 12.45 -8.82
CA ASP A 256 -17.95 12.77 -9.75
C ASP A 256 -18.69 11.50 -10.18
N GLY A 257 -19.87 11.68 -10.80
CA GLY A 257 -20.76 10.58 -11.17
C GLY A 257 -20.13 9.55 -12.11
N GLU A 258 -19.25 9.98 -13.00
CA GLU A 258 -18.54 9.08 -13.93
C GLU A 258 -17.58 8.18 -13.18
N ARG A 259 -16.74 8.75 -12.30
CA ARG A 259 -15.78 7.99 -11.46
C ARG A 259 -16.47 7.10 -10.44
N GLN A 260 -17.60 7.57 -9.85
CA GLN A 260 -18.44 6.71 -9.00
C GLN A 260 -18.93 5.48 -9.75
N THR A 261 -19.40 5.68 -10.99
CA THR A 261 -19.87 4.58 -11.84
C THR A 261 -18.75 3.59 -12.13
N HIS A 262 -17.56 4.06 -12.49
CA HIS A 262 -16.40 3.19 -12.74
C HIS A 262 -15.98 2.42 -11.48
N LEU A 263 -15.91 3.09 -10.32
CA LEU A 263 -15.61 2.44 -9.03
C LEU A 263 -16.61 1.32 -8.75
N LEU A 264 -17.90 1.63 -8.74
CA LEU A 264 -18.95 0.67 -8.40
C LEU A 264 -19.01 -0.52 -9.37
N LYS A 265 -18.84 -0.29 -10.67
CA LYS A 265 -18.74 -1.37 -11.67
C LYS A 265 -17.51 -2.24 -11.48
N ALA A 266 -16.36 -1.65 -11.14
CA ALA A 266 -15.11 -2.38 -10.95
C ALA A 266 -15.15 -3.35 -9.76
N ILE A 267 -15.93 -3.02 -8.72
CA ILE A 267 -16.03 -3.81 -7.48
C ILE A 267 -17.24 -4.75 -7.45
N GLN A 268 -18.26 -4.46 -8.26
CA GLN A 268 -19.52 -5.19 -8.27
C GLN A 268 -19.31 -6.67 -8.57
N ASP A 269 -19.96 -7.54 -7.79
CA ASP A 269 -19.91 -9.00 -7.91
C ASP A 269 -18.49 -9.61 -7.78
N LYS A 270 -17.48 -8.81 -7.41
CA LYS A 270 -16.09 -9.25 -7.24
C LYS A 270 -15.67 -9.34 -5.77
N VAL A 271 -15.88 -8.28 -5.00
CA VAL A 271 -15.30 -8.12 -3.65
C VAL A 271 -16.36 -7.83 -2.61
N GLN A 272 -16.19 -8.37 -1.40
CA GLN A 272 -16.97 -7.93 -0.26
C GLN A 272 -16.59 -6.51 0.09
N THR A 273 -17.57 -5.59 0.04
CA THR A 273 -17.33 -4.17 0.23
C THR A 273 -18.10 -3.64 1.43
N PHE A 274 -17.43 -2.86 2.27
CA PHE A 274 -18.02 -2.02 3.29
C PHE A 274 -17.90 -0.57 2.84
N LEU A 275 -19.05 0.10 2.70
CA LEU A 275 -19.11 1.47 2.25
C LEU A 275 -19.70 2.35 3.33
N THR A 276 -18.99 3.38 3.77
CA THR A 276 -19.53 4.46 4.59
C THR A 276 -19.86 5.67 3.71
N THR A 277 -20.99 6.31 3.97
CA THR A 277 -21.42 7.50 3.25
C THR A 277 -22.49 8.25 4.06
N PRO A 278 -22.54 9.59 4.02
CA PRO A 278 -23.61 10.36 4.61
C PRO A 278 -24.95 10.17 3.85
N GLY A 279 -24.90 9.77 2.58
CA GLY A 279 -26.07 9.48 1.76
C GLY A 279 -25.69 8.82 0.44
N LEU A 280 -26.60 7.98 -0.10
CA LEU A 280 -26.45 7.41 -1.43
C LEU A 280 -27.15 8.29 -2.45
N ASN A 281 -26.43 8.71 -3.46
CA ASN A 281 -27.03 9.36 -4.64
C ASN A 281 -27.72 8.33 -5.56
N ASP A 282 -28.45 8.80 -6.57
CA ASP A 282 -29.23 7.94 -7.45
C ASP A 282 -28.36 6.95 -8.25
N ILE A 283 -27.15 7.34 -8.62
CA ILE A 283 -26.17 6.49 -9.34
C ILE A 283 -25.77 5.30 -8.44
N ALA A 284 -25.36 5.59 -7.22
CA ALA A 284 -24.96 4.55 -6.28
C ALA A 284 -26.12 3.61 -5.94
N ARG A 285 -27.34 4.14 -5.77
CA ARG A 285 -28.54 3.33 -5.52
C ARG A 285 -28.88 2.38 -6.67
N GLN A 286 -28.62 2.77 -7.91
CA GLN A 286 -28.87 1.92 -9.07
C GLN A 286 -27.84 0.82 -9.27
N LEU A 287 -26.58 1.10 -8.92
CA LEU A 287 -25.46 0.20 -9.17
C LEU A 287 -25.21 -0.79 -8.02
N ILE A 288 -25.52 -0.43 -6.77
CA ILE A 288 -25.35 -1.32 -5.63
C ILE A 288 -26.53 -2.30 -5.58
N LYS A 289 -26.22 -3.58 -5.79
CA LYS A 289 -27.21 -4.66 -5.74
C LYS A 289 -27.32 -5.21 -4.33
N GLN A 290 -28.56 -5.30 -3.81
CA GLN A 290 -28.89 -5.94 -2.52
C GLN A 290 -27.97 -5.57 -1.35
N PRO A 291 -27.79 -4.27 -1.03
CA PRO A 291 -26.89 -3.88 0.06
C PRO A 291 -27.55 -4.18 1.40
N ARG A 292 -26.76 -4.68 2.35
CA ARG A 292 -27.16 -4.68 3.75
C ARG A 292 -26.95 -3.29 4.35
N LEU A 293 -28.03 -2.62 4.73
CA LEU A 293 -27.98 -1.24 5.20
C LEU A 293 -27.90 -1.16 6.73
N PHE A 294 -26.92 -0.43 7.21
CA PHE A 294 -26.73 -0.09 8.61
C PHE A 294 -26.84 1.43 8.77
N ARG A 295 -27.79 1.88 9.57
CA ARG A 295 -27.88 3.30 9.95
C ARG A 295 -27.20 3.47 11.31
N ILE A 296 -26.30 4.44 11.37
CA ILE A 296 -25.61 4.80 12.60
C ILE A 296 -26.15 6.14 13.09
N ASN A 297 -26.71 6.17 14.30
CA ASN A 297 -27.23 7.37 14.91
C ASN A 297 -26.76 7.44 16.38
N ALA A 298 -26.02 8.49 16.73
CA ALA A 298 -25.45 8.70 18.08
C ALA A 298 -24.77 7.44 18.66
N GLY A 299 -23.97 6.74 17.83
CA GLY A 299 -23.25 5.53 18.23
C GLY A 299 -24.11 4.24 18.31
N LYS A 300 -25.39 4.31 17.99
CA LYS A 300 -26.29 3.14 17.91
C LYS A 300 -26.42 2.68 16.46
N ILE A 301 -26.38 1.37 16.26
CA ILE A 301 -26.53 0.73 14.95
C ILE A 301 -27.97 0.24 14.79
N GLU A 302 -28.64 0.68 13.75
CA GLU A 302 -29.94 0.20 13.31
C GLU A 302 -29.78 -0.58 12.02
N VAL A 303 -30.17 -1.85 12.02
CA VAL A 303 -30.18 -2.69 10.81
C VAL A 303 -31.54 -2.46 10.11
N ARG A 304 -31.51 -1.98 8.88
CA ARG A 304 -32.74 -1.89 8.06
C ARG A 304 -32.90 -3.15 7.23
N PRO A 305 -34.10 -3.73 7.16
CA PRO A 305 -34.38 -4.78 6.19
C PRO A 305 -34.21 -4.24 4.76
N GLU A 306 -33.82 -5.11 3.83
CA GLU A 306 -33.41 -4.85 2.45
C GLU A 306 -34.53 -4.28 1.57
N THR A 307 -34.95 -3.05 1.80
CA THR A 307 -35.81 -2.34 0.84
C THR A 307 -35.24 -0.94 0.62
N ILE A 308 -34.53 -0.81 -0.47
CA ILE A 308 -34.30 0.52 -1.05
C ILE A 308 -35.68 0.99 -1.52
N ASP A 309 -36.34 1.82 -0.73
CA ASP A 309 -37.62 2.38 -1.08
C ASP A 309 -37.46 3.26 -2.33
N ARG A 310 -37.91 2.72 -3.49
CA ARG A 310 -37.91 3.42 -4.78
C ARG A 310 -38.88 4.60 -4.85
N LYS A 311 -39.51 4.96 -3.71
CA LYS A 311 -40.66 5.90 -3.66
C LYS A 311 -40.43 7.17 -2.84
N SER A 312 -39.24 7.60 -2.52
CA SER A 312 -39.06 8.93 -1.88
C SER A 312 -38.49 9.98 -2.84
N THR A 313 -39.00 10.07 -4.05
CA THR A 313 -38.76 11.19 -4.95
C THR A 313 -40.09 11.90 -5.23
N ARG A 314 -40.65 12.53 -4.19
CA ARG A 314 -41.64 13.63 -4.33
C ARG A 314 -41.60 14.40 -3.01
N LEU A 315 -40.80 15.45 -3.00
CA LEU A 315 -41.13 16.77 -2.45
C LEU A 315 -39.97 17.70 -2.81
#